data_125498055f92c2d6ce11ec834b7c22a7
#
_entry.id   125498055f92c2d6ce11ec834b7c22a7
#
_cell.length_a   1.000
_cell.length_b   1.000
_cell.length_c   1.000
_cell.angle_alpha   90.00
_cell.angle_beta   90.00
_cell.angle_gamma   90.00
#
_symmetry.space_group_name_H-M   'P 1'
#
loop_
_entity.id
_entity.type
_entity.pdbx_description
1 polymer ?
#
loop_
_entity_poly.entity_id
_entity_poly.type
_entity_poly.pdbx_seq_one_letter_code
_entity_poly.pdbx_strand_id
1 'polypeptide(L)'
;MTAYRRLSSNFALQHAVEQARAWGKPLVILEALRCDYRWASDRLHQFVIDGMADHAKALSGSPVRYLPYVEPSRGAGKGLLERLATDACVVVTDDFPAFFLPRMVAAAGRRLDARLEAVDSNGVLPMRATDKCFLTAYSFRSYMQGTLREQLPHWPAPMAFSDLPPCPPLPADVQDRWPVTPLAVLTNARAFLATLPIDHSVPVVDIRGGPVAAHTTLRRFIDHRLARYVDDHSHPDAEGTSGLSPYLHFGHIASHEVFDAVMTAEKWTSRKLGPGKKGQREGWWGASANAEAFLDQLITWREVGFNMCALRPDDYDQYSSLPAWARATLDAHTPDPRTYIYSRDQFIHAATHDRVWNAAQRELAATGTCHNYLRMVWGKKILEWTRSPEEALDTMIEVMNRYALDGRNPNSYSGYCWTLGRYDRPWAPERPIFGVIRYMSSDNTVRKLRMKRYLATWGQEKALFAG
;
A
#
# COMPACT_ATOMS: atom_id res chain seq x y z
N MET A 1 9.09 -13.77 -3.36
CA MET A 1 7.92 -12.87 -3.55
C MET A 1 7.48 -12.36 -2.19
N THR A 2 7.68 -11.08 -1.90
CA THR A 2 7.47 -10.49 -0.56
C THR A 2 6.52 -9.29 -0.58
N ALA A 3 6.59 -8.45 -1.62
CA ALA A 3 5.78 -7.25 -1.78
C ALA A 3 5.00 -7.24 -3.10
N TYR A 4 5.59 -7.73 -4.19
CA TYR A 4 4.93 -7.76 -5.51
C TYR A 4 4.30 -9.13 -5.75
N ARG A 5 3.18 -9.39 -5.04
CA ARG A 5 2.48 -10.68 -5.06
C ARG A 5 1.60 -10.82 -6.30
N ARG A 6 2.25 -10.97 -7.46
CA ARG A 6 1.64 -11.11 -8.78
C ARG A 6 2.56 -11.81 -9.77
N LEU A 7 1.96 -12.50 -10.74
CA LEU A 7 2.69 -13.24 -11.79
C LEU A 7 2.80 -12.46 -13.11
N SER A 8 2.19 -11.28 -13.21
CA SER A 8 2.25 -10.37 -14.37
C SER A 8 2.84 -9.03 -13.96
N SER A 9 3.34 -8.28 -14.93
CA SER A 9 3.85 -6.91 -14.75
C SER A 9 4.76 -6.76 -13.53
N ASN A 10 5.73 -7.68 -13.37
CA ASN A 10 6.59 -7.81 -12.20
C ASN A 10 8.05 -7.92 -12.63
N PHE A 11 8.80 -6.83 -12.48
CA PHE A 11 10.21 -6.79 -12.85
C PHE A 11 11.08 -7.78 -12.06
N ALA A 12 10.79 -8.02 -10.78
CA ALA A 12 11.53 -8.98 -9.97
C ALA A 12 11.36 -10.41 -10.50
N LEU A 13 10.11 -10.77 -10.82
CA LEU A 13 9.83 -12.09 -11.39
C LEU A 13 10.36 -12.20 -12.83
N GLN A 14 10.23 -11.13 -13.63
CA GLN A 14 10.82 -11.09 -14.99
C GLN A 14 12.33 -11.33 -14.93
N HIS A 15 13.03 -10.61 -14.06
CA HIS A 15 14.47 -10.78 -13.87
C HIS A 15 14.85 -12.21 -13.47
N ALA A 16 14.10 -12.81 -12.52
CA ALA A 16 14.31 -14.20 -12.12
C ALA A 16 14.10 -15.20 -13.27
N VAL A 17 13.09 -14.99 -14.10
CA VAL A 17 12.80 -15.80 -15.29
C VAL A 17 13.91 -15.66 -16.33
N GLU A 18 14.39 -14.44 -16.59
CA GLU A 18 15.48 -14.17 -17.53
C GLU A 18 16.79 -14.84 -17.08
N GLN A 19 17.12 -14.79 -15.78
CA GLN A 19 18.27 -15.50 -15.23
C GLN A 19 18.12 -17.03 -15.35
N ALA A 20 16.93 -17.56 -15.00
CA ALA A 20 16.64 -18.99 -15.13
C ALA A 20 16.82 -19.48 -16.58
N ARG A 21 16.33 -18.74 -17.56
CA ARG A 21 16.51 -19.01 -19.00
C ARG A 21 17.97 -18.97 -19.41
N ALA A 22 18.67 -17.89 -19.07
CA ALA A 22 20.08 -17.69 -19.46
C ALA A 22 20.99 -18.82 -18.96
N TRP A 23 20.67 -19.40 -17.79
CA TRP A 23 21.48 -20.46 -17.18
C TRP A 23 20.92 -21.87 -17.36
N GLY A 24 19.75 -22.00 -18.02
CA GLY A 24 19.09 -23.30 -18.17
C GLY A 24 18.72 -23.93 -16.81
N LYS A 25 18.32 -23.11 -15.83
CA LYS A 25 18.01 -23.55 -14.46
C LYS A 25 16.51 -23.48 -14.18
N PRO A 26 15.98 -24.36 -13.30
CA PRO A 26 14.59 -24.29 -12.87
C PRO A 26 14.33 -23.06 -12.00
N LEU A 27 13.08 -22.64 -11.92
CA LEU A 27 12.62 -21.51 -11.11
C LEU A 27 11.77 -21.99 -9.92
N VAL A 28 12.15 -21.55 -8.73
CA VAL A 28 11.35 -21.70 -7.49
C VAL A 28 10.83 -20.34 -7.08
N ILE A 29 9.53 -20.23 -6.83
CA ILE A 29 8.88 -19.02 -6.30
C ILE A 29 8.48 -19.31 -4.85
N LEU A 30 9.21 -18.74 -3.89
CA LEU A 30 8.84 -18.75 -2.47
C LEU A 30 7.94 -17.54 -2.18
N GLU A 31 6.73 -17.78 -1.67
CA GLU A 31 5.87 -16.77 -1.08
C GLU A 31 5.61 -17.13 0.38
N ALA A 32 6.39 -16.51 1.29
CA ALA A 32 6.32 -16.78 2.72
C ALA A 32 5.56 -15.67 3.44
N LEU A 33 4.60 -16.05 4.29
CA LEU A 33 3.84 -15.16 5.15
C LEU A 33 4.18 -15.47 6.61
N ARG A 34 4.84 -14.51 7.26
CA ARG A 34 5.22 -14.60 8.69
C ARG A 34 4.06 -14.24 9.58
N CYS A 35 4.05 -14.80 10.80
CA CYS A 35 3.04 -14.49 11.83
C CYS A 35 3.54 -13.51 12.91
N ASP A 36 4.83 -13.17 12.94
CA ASP A 36 5.46 -12.39 14.00
C ASP A 36 5.79 -10.94 13.67
N TYR A 37 5.17 -10.37 12.62
CA TYR A 37 5.32 -8.94 12.33
C TYR A 37 4.27 -8.10 13.09
N ARG A 38 4.62 -6.86 13.40
CA ARG A 38 3.71 -5.91 14.05
C ARG A 38 2.43 -5.75 13.21
N TRP A 39 1.27 -5.85 13.85
CA TRP A 39 -0.07 -5.83 13.24
C TRP A 39 -0.44 -7.07 12.40
N ALA A 40 0.28 -8.17 12.52
CA ALA A 40 -0.18 -9.45 11.95
C ALA A 40 -1.57 -9.78 12.49
N SER A 41 -2.55 -10.00 11.61
CA SER A 41 -3.96 -10.17 11.99
C SER A 41 -4.70 -11.05 11.00
N ASP A 42 -5.87 -11.55 11.39
CA ASP A 42 -6.74 -12.36 10.51
C ASP A 42 -7.00 -11.63 9.20
N ARG A 43 -7.32 -10.33 9.25
CA ARG A 43 -7.58 -9.49 8.09
C ARG A 43 -6.44 -9.48 7.08
N LEU A 44 -5.23 -9.20 7.57
CA LEU A 44 -4.07 -9.04 6.71
C LEU A 44 -3.60 -10.39 6.17
N HIS A 45 -3.66 -11.43 6.99
CA HIS A 45 -3.32 -12.79 6.58
C HIS A 45 -4.29 -13.31 5.53
N GLN A 46 -5.61 -13.19 5.75
CA GLN A 46 -6.60 -13.61 4.77
C GLN A 46 -6.37 -12.96 3.40
N PHE A 47 -6.11 -11.65 3.39
CA PHE A 47 -5.91 -10.92 2.14
C PHE A 47 -4.68 -11.40 1.34
N VAL A 48 -3.60 -11.79 2.03
CA VAL A 48 -2.41 -12.39 1.39
C VAL A 48 -2.69 -13.83 0.96
N ILE A 49 -3.33 -14.62 1.83
CA ILE A 49 -3.66 -16.04 1.55
C ILE A 49 -4.58 -16.18 0.33
N ASP A 50 -5.53 -15.27 0.13
CA ASP A 50 -6.36 -15.22 -1.08
C ASP A 50 -5.50 -15.08 -2.35
N GLY A 51 -4.44 -14.25 -2.30
CA GLY A 51 -3.47 -14.12 -3.39
C GLY A 51 -2.64 -15.39 -3.60
N MET A 52 -2.19 -16.03 -2.52
CA MET A 52 -1.48 -17.30 -2.60
C MET A 52 -2.34 -18.38 -3.26
N ALA A 53 -3.64 -18.42 -2.96
CA ALA A 53 -4.58 -19.34 -3.61
C ALA A 53 -4.71 -19.10 -5.12
N ASP A 54 -4.75 -17.84 -5.54
CA ASP A 54 -4.78 -17.46 -6.96
C ASP A 54 -3.49 -17.89 -7.66
N HIS A 55 -2.31 -17.65 -7.06
CA HIS A 55 -1.01 -18.05 -7.61
C HIS A 55 -0.87 -19.58 -7.70
N ALA A 56 -1.28 -20.31 -6.65
CA ALA A 56 -1.24 -21.77 -6.64
C ALA A 56 -2.08 -22.38 -7.78
N LYS A 57 -3.25 -21.80 -8.07
CA LYS A 57 -4.09 -22.20 -9.21
C LYS A 57 -3.45 -21.84 -10.55
N ALA A 58 -2.94 -20.62 -10.68
CA ALA A 58 -2.33 -20.14 -11.93
C ALA A 58 -1.05 -20.90 -12.32
N LEU A 59 -0.28 -21.38 -11.34
CA LEU A 59 0.96 -22.14 -11.55
C LEU A 59 0.76 -23.65 -11.53
N SER A 60 -0.48 -24.14 -11.41
CA SER A 60 -0.77 -25.58 -11.50
C SER A 60 -0.39 -26.13 -12.86
N GLY A 61 0.43 -27.18 -12.90
CA GLY A 61 0.96 -27.75 -14.14
C GLY A 61 2.07 -26.97 -14.83
N SER A 62 2.51 -25.84 -14.25
CA SER A 62 3.67 -25.08 -14.69
C SER A 62 4.97 -25.82 -14.35
N PRO A 63 6.06 -25.66 -15.15
CA PRO A 63 7.38 -26.15 -14.78
C PRO A 63 7.97 -25.43 -13.56
N VAL A 64 7.43 -24.25 -13.21
CA VAL A 64 7.85 -23.46 -12.04
C VAL A 64 7.34 -24.09 -10.74
N ARG A 65 8.18 -24.18 -9.73
CA ARG A 65 7.81 -24.64 -8.40
C ARG A 65 7.33 -23.45 -7.57
N TYR A 66 6.05 -23.43 -7.23
CA TYR A 66 5.49 -22.44 -6.31
C TYR A 66 5.43 -22.99 -4.88
N LEU A 67 5.95 -22.23 -3.93
CA LEU A 67 6.03 -22.58 -2.51
C LEU A 67 5.28 -21.53 -1.66
N PRO A 68 3.96 -21.63 -1.51
CA PRO A 68 3.23 -20.85 -0.54
C PRO A 68 3.50 -21.41 0.87
N TYR A 69 4.07 -20.61 1.74
CA TYR A 69 4.38 -20.99 3.12
C TYR A 69 3.76 -19.98 4.08
N VAL A 70 2.71 -20.35 4.77
CA VAL A 70 2.15 -19.58 5.88
C VAL A 70 2.75 -20.13 7.18
N GLU A 71 3.48 -19.30 7.89
CA GLU A 71 4.20 -19.67 9.11
C GLU A 71 3.20 -20.08 10.21
N PRO A 72 3.21 -21.34 10.68
CA PRO A 72 2.20 -21.83 11.62
C PRO A 72 2.45 -21.38 13.07
N SER A 73 3.68 -21.04 13.43
CA SER A 73 4.05 -20.54 14.74
C SER A 73 5.27 -19.62 14.62
N ARG A 74 5.46 -18.74 15.59
CA ARG A 74 6.56 -17.75 15.57
C ARG A 74 7.92 -18.42 15.42
N GLY A 75 8.65 -18.06 14.37
CA GLY A 75 9.99 -18.56 14.06
C GLY A 75 10.02 -19.93 13.38
N ALA A 76 8.88 -20.56 13.08
CA ALA A 76 8.85 -21.84 12.36
C ALA A 76 9.47 -21.73 10.96
N GLY A 77 9.37 -20.57 10.31
CA GLY A 77 10.00 -20.30 9.01
C GLY A 77 11.51 -20.06 9.04
N LYS A 78 12.15 -20.03 10.22
CA LYS A 78 13.58 -19.75 10.34
C LYS A 78 14.43 -20.80 9.63
N GLY A 79 15.30 -20.33 8.73
CA GLY A 79 16.20 -21.18 7.96
C GLY A 79 15.64 -21.67 6.61
N LEU A 80 14.33 -21.43 6.31
CA LEU A 80 13.75 -21.87 5.05
C LEU A 80 14.43 -21.21 3.84
N LEU A 81 14.58 -19.89 3.85
CA LEU A 81 15.22 -19.16 2.74
C LEU A 81 16.69 -19.56 2.59
N GLU A 82 17.41 -19.64 3.70
CA GLU A 82 18.81 -20.06 3.72
C GLU A 82 18.98 -21.46 3.13
N ARG A 83 18.12 -22.42 3.54
CA ARG A 83 18.18 -23.80 3.04
C ARG A 83 17.85 -23.88 1.53
N LEU A 84 16.86 -23.15 1.06
CA LEU A 84 16.55 -23.08 -0.38
C LEU A 84 17.68 -22.41 -1.17
N ALA A 85 18.32 -21.41 -0.60
CA ALA A 85 19.40 -20.66 -1.24
C ALA A 85 20.69 -21.46 -1.37
N THR A 86 20.90 -22.52 -0.59
CA THR A 86 22.09 -23.40 -0.70
C THR A 86 22.23 -24.01 -2.09
N ASP A 87 21.12 -24.30 -2.76
CA ASP A 87 21.08 -24.90 -4.07
C ASP A 87 20.76 -23.88 -5.19
N ALA A 88 20.67 -22.57 -4.85
CA ALA A 88 20.31 -21.53 -5.78
C ALA A 88 21.53 -20.81 -6.36
N CYS A 89 21.51 -20.53 -7.66
CA CYS A 89 22.52 -19.69 -8.32
C CYS A 89 22.37 -18.21 -7.94
N VAL A 90 21.13 -17.77 -7.77
CA VAL A 90 20.75 -16.41 -7.38
C VAL A 90 19.41 -16.43 -6.65
N VAL A 91 19.24 -15.52 -5.70
CA VAL A 91 17.97 -15.24 -5.07
C VAL A 91 17.51 -13.84 -5.51
N VAL A 92 16.37 -13.75 -6.17
CA VAL A 92 15.75 -12.48 -6.55
C VAL A 92 14.62 -12.15 -5.59
N THR A 93 14.57 -10.92 -5.10
CA THR A 93 13.53 -10.45 -4.19
C THR A 93 13.04 -9.05 -4.55
N ASP A 94 11.99 -8.60 -3.87
CA ASP A 94 11.36 -7.31 -4.11
C ASP A 94 12.09 -6.19 -3.34
N ASP A 95 12.41 -5.07 -4.00
CA ASP A 95 12.91 -3.85 -3.36
C ASP A 95 11.72 -2.95 -2.94
N PHE A 96 11.22 -3.17 -1.73
CA PHE A 96 10.12 -2.36 -1.15
C PHE A 96 10.66 -1.48 -0.01
N PRO A 97 10.42 -0.14 -0.01
CA PRO A 97 11.21 0.79 0.80
C PRO A 97 10.66 1.05 2.22
N ALA A 98 9.63 0.35 2.66
CA ALA A 98 8.95 0.68 3.92
C ALA A 98 8.73 -0.53 4.83
N PHE A 99 8.30 -0.25 6.06
CA PHE A 99 7.95 -1.22 7.08
C PHE A 99 9.17 -2.05 7.49
N PHE A 100 9.02 -3.36 7.70
CA PHE A 100 10.15 -4.22 8.06
C PHE A 100 10.90 -4.80 6.85
N LEU A 101 10.35 -4.68 5.64
CA LEU A 101 10.88 -5.35 4.44
C LEU A 101 12.33 -4.96 4.09
N PRO A 102 12.74 -3.68 4.12
CA PRO A 102 14.13 -3.33 3.85
C PRO A 102 15.11 -4.01 4.81
N ARG A 103 14.76 -4.03 6.11
CA ARG A 103 15.60 -4.69 7.14
C ARG A 103 15.65 -6.20 6.97
N MET A 104 14.52 -6.80 6.55
CA MET A 104 14.45 -8.23 6.24
C MET A 104 15.35 -8.60 5.05
N VAL A 105 15.30 -7.85 3.96
CA VAL A 105 16.13 -8.05 2.76
C VAL A 105 17.62 -7.86 3.11
N ALA A 106 17.96 -6.79 3.82
CA ALA A 106 19.33 -6.56 4.28
C ALA A 106 19.85 -7.68 5.19
N ALA A 107 19.00 -8.21 6.09
CA ALA A 107 19.36 -9.34 6.94
C ALA A 107 19.55 -10.64 6.15
N ALA A 108 18.72 -10.89 5.14
CA ALA A 108 18.89 -12.02 4.23
C ALA A 108 20.21 -11.91 3.46
N GLY A 109 20.53 -10.74 2.89
CA GLY A 109 21.76 -10.52 2.14
C GLY A 109 23.06 -10.76 2.96
N ARG A 110 22.98 -10.62 4.29
CA ARG A 110 24.14 -10.95 5.18
C ARG A 110 24.26 -12.43 5.54
N ARG A 111 23.22 -13.23 5.30
CA ARG A 111 23.17 -14.65 5.73
C ARG A 111 23.27 -15.64 4.59
N LEU A 112 22.89 -15.19 3.39
CA LEU A 112 22.90 -16.04 2.20
C LEU A 112 24.31 -16.08 1.61
N ASP A 113 24.78 -17.28 1.26
CA ASP A 113 25.98 -17.46 0.45
C ASP A 113 25.70 -17.21 -1.05
N ALA A 114 24.45 -17.41 -1.47
CA ALA A 114 24.00 -17.09 -2.81
C ALA A 114 23.82 -15.58 -2.99
N ARG A 115 24.07 -15.07 -4.20
CA ARG A 115 23.82 -13.67 -4.55
C ARG A 115 22.35 -13.32 -4.35
N LEU A 116 22.06 -12.25 -3.60
CA LEU A 116 20.72 -11.70 -3.41
C LEU A 116 20.56 -10.41 -4.23
N GLU A 117 19.57 -10.37 -5.10
CA GLU A 117 19.23 -9.22 -5.93
C GLU A 117 17.83 -8.69 -5.58
N ALA A 118 17.77 -7.44 -5.13
CA ALA A 118 16.50 -6.75 -4.86
C ALA A 118 16.12 -5.90 -6.06
N VAL A 119 14.91 -6.12 -6.58
CA VAL A 119 14.43 -5.49 -7.82
C VAL A 119 13.22 -4.63 -7.54
N ASP A 120 13.25 -3.38 -8.04
CA ASP A 120 12.15 -2.42 -7.93
C ASP A 120 11.02 -2.75 -8.92
N SER A 121 9.80 -2.89 -8.43
CA SER A 121 8.57 -3.04 -9.20
C SER A 121 7.41 -2.25 -8.57
N ASN A 122 7.74 -1.16 -7.87
CA ASN A 122 6.78 -0.37 -7.06
C ASN A 122 5.90 0.54 -7.89
N GLY A 123 6.51 1.32 -8.77
CA GLY A 123 5.88 2.43 -9.47
C GLY A 123 6.07 2.40 -10.96
N VAL A 124 5.45 3.37 -11.62
CA VAL A 124 5.67 3.65 -13.04
C VAL A 124 7.04 4.29 -13.25
N LEU A 125 7.52 5.03 -12.24
CA LEU A 125 8.90 5.52 -12.21
C LEU A 125 9.77 4.63 -11.34
N PRO A 126 11.01 4.31 -11.75
CA PRO A 126 11.95 3.62 -10.90
C PRO A 126 12.21 4.44 -9.63
N MET A 127 12.05 3.80 -8.48
CA MET A 127 12.15 4.45 -7.17
C MET A 127 13.53 5.11 -6.94
N ARG A 128 14.58 4.52 -7.53
CA ARG A 128 15.98 4.94 -7.40
C ARG A 128 16.49 5.68 -8.63
N ALA A 129 15.63 6.15 -9.54
CA ALA A 129 16.02 6.93 -10.70
C ALA A 129 16.48 8.36 -10.35
N THR A 130 16.43 8.74 -9.08
CA THR A 130 16.89 10.05 -8.57
C THR A 130 17.33 9.92 -7.13
N ASP A 131 18.38 10.69 -6.77
CA ASP A 131 18.85 10.85 -5.38
C ASP A 131 18.13 12.00 -4.66
N LYS A 132 17.20 12.67 -5.34
CA LYS A 132 16.47 13.80 -4.79
C LYS A 132 15.24 13.34 -4.03
N CYS A 133 15.18 13.64 -2.72
CA CYS A 133 13.99 13.54 -1.91
C CYS A 133 13.07 14.74 -2.16
N PHE A 134 11.84 14.49 -2.62
CA PHE A 134 10.88 15.56 -2.94
C PHE A 134 10.02 15.90 -1.71
N LEU A 135 10.01 17.18 -1.36
CA LEU A 135 9.25 17.69 -0.21
C LEU A 135 7.88 18.26 -0.58
N THR A 136 7.56 18.34 -1.87
CA THR A 136 6.25 18.79 -2.37
C THR A 136 5.78 17.91 -3.54
N ALA A 137 4.46 17.68 -3.63
CA ALA A 137 3.86 16.99 -4.76
C ALA A 137 4.10 17.72 -6.10
N TYR A 138 4.18 19.05 -6.07
CA TYR A 138 4.51 19.85 -7.25
C TYR A 138 5.89 19.51 -7.80
N SER A 139 6.93 19.51 -6.96
CA SER A 139 8.30 19.23 -7.39
C SER A 139 8.46 17.78 -7.89
N PHE A 140 7.79 16.80 -7.25
CA PHE A 140 7.79 15.43 -7.73
C PHE A 140 7.06 15.31 -9.08
N ARG A 141 5.91 15.96 -9.26
CA ARG A 141 5.17 15.95 -10.53
C ARG A 141 6.01 16.57 -11.65
N SER A 142 6.72 17.67 -11.38
CA SER A 142 7.64 18.26 -12.36
C SER A 142 8.77 17.32 -12.76
N TYR A 143 9.34 16.58 -11.80
CA TYR A 143 10.31 15.52 -12.06
C TYR A 143 9.71 14.39 -12.90
N MET A 144 8.56 13.86 -12.49
CA MET A 144 7.81 12.82 -13.21
C MET A 144 7.56 13.21 -14.67
N GLN A 145 7.05 14.42 -14.91
CA GLN A 145 6.80 14.94 -16.25
C GLN A 145 8.06 15.04 -17.11
N GLY A 146 9.22 15.25 -16.48
CA GLY A 146 10.51 15.29 -17.17
C GLY A 146 11.09 13.93 -17.52
N THR A 147 10.74 12.90 -16.76
CA THR A 147 11.39 11.58 -16.81
C THR A 147 10.50 10.52 -17.45
N LEU A 148 9.18 10.61 -17.27
CA LEU A 148 8.23 9.55 -17.64
C LEU A 148 8.32 9.14 -19.12
N ARG A 149 8.52 10.09 -20.03
CA ARG A 149 8.59 9.79 -21.46
C ARG A 149 9.67 8.77 -21.79
N GLU A 150 10.78 8.82 -21.08
CA GLU A 150 11.91 7.89 -21.22
C GLU A 150 11.60 6.52 -20.58
N GLN A 151 10.73 6.49 -19.56
CA GLN A 151 10.37 5.28 -18.84
C GLN A 151 9.26 4.46 -19.52
N LEU A 152 8.37 5.10 -20.27
CA LEU A 152 7.22 4.44 -20.92
C LEU A 152 7.59 3.22 -21.79
N PRO A 153 8.72 3.17 -22.50
CA PRO A 153 9.14 1.98 -23.23
C PRO A 153 9.60 0.80 -22.36
N HIS A 154 9.88 1.05 -21.08
CA HIS A 154 10.47 0.08 -20.15
C HIS A 154 9.45 -0.54 -19.20
N TRP A 155 8.31 -1.00 -19.76
CA TRP A 155 7.31 -1.74 -19.00
C TRP A 155 7.74 -3.18 -18.71
N PRO A 156 7.25 -3.80 -17.63
CA PRO A 156 7.47 -5.22 -17.42
C PRO A 156 6.88 -6.03 -18.58
N ALA A 157 7.68 -6.91 -19.17
CA ALA A 157 7.24 -7.74 -20.29
C ALA A 157 6.25 -8.84 -19.80
N PRO A 158 5.33 -9.30 -20.67
CA PRO A 158 4.59 -10.52 -20.42
C PRO A 158 5.53 -11.70 -20.22
N MET A 159 5.28 -12.53 -19.21
CA MET A 159 6.10 -13.69 -18.87
C MET A 159 5.40 -14.99 -19.27
N ALA A 160 6.17 -15.89 -19.91
CA ALA A 160 5.79 -17.28 -20.07
C ALA A 160 6.76 -18.15 -19.25
N PHE A 161 6.27 -19.25 -18.71
CA PHE A 161 7.08 -20.18 -17.92
C PHE A 161 7.32 -21.50 -18.64
N SER A 162 6.61 -21.76 -19.75
CA SER A 162 6.56 -23.04 -20.45
C SER A 162 7.90 -23.51 -21.01
N ASP A 163 8.84 -22.57 -21.23
CA ASP A 163 10.18 -22.83 -21.76
C ASP A 163 11.26 -23.01 -20.68
N LEU A 164 10.87 -22.90 -19.40
CA LEU A 164 11.79 -23.14 -18.29
C LEU A 164 11.96 -24.65 -18.02
N PRO A 165 13.15 -25.09 -17.59
CA PRO A 165 13.34 -26.46 -17.14
C PRO A 165 12.38 -26.80 -15.98
N PRO A 166 11.83 -28.01 -15.94
CA PRO A 166 10.99 -28.44 -14.84
C PRO A 166 11.79 -28.46 -13.53
N CYS A 167 11.18 -27.93 -12.47
CA CYS A 167 11.81 -27.90 -11.17
C CYS A 167 11.80 -29.31 -10.54
N PRO A 168 12.96 -29.84 -10.10
CA PRO A 168 13.03 -31.13 -9.40
C PRO A 168 12.24 -31.10 -8.09
N PRO A 169 11.92 -32.26 -7.51
CA PRO A 169 11.33 -32.32 -6.17
C PRO A 169 12.21 -31.58 -5.16
N LEU A 170 11.55 -30.94 -4.18
CA LEU A 170 12.29 -30.32 -3.08
C LEU A 170 13.03 -31.40 -2.28
N PRO A 171 14.19 -31.06 -1.67
CA PRO A 171 14.83 -31.94 -0.70
C PRO A 171 13.88 -32.38 0.41
N ALA A 172 13.98 -33.62 0.87
CA ALA A 172 13.09 -34.18 1.89
C ALA A 172 13.10 -33.35 3.18
N ASP A 173 14.29 -32.90 3.61
CA ASP A 173 14.47 -32.04 4.80
C ASP A 173 13.70 -30.72 4.70
N VAL A 174 13.55 -30.16 3.48
CA VAL A 174 12.75 -28.96 3.23
C VAL A 174 11.25 -29.28 3.36
N GLN A 175 10.82 -30.38 2.74
CA GLN A 175 9.40 -30.80 2.77
C GLN A 175 8.94 -31.15 4.17
N ASP A 176 9.78 -31.85 4.95
CA ASP A 176 9.45 -32.28 6.32
C ASP A 176 9.41 -31.12 7.29
N ARG A 177 10.37 -30.19 7.18
CA ARG A 177 10.51 -29.08 8.11
C ARG A 177 9.62 -27.89 7.78
N TRP A 178 9.41 -27.60 6.50
CA TRP A 178 8.64 -26.46 6.01
C TRP A 178 7.63 -26.90 4.95
N PRO A 179 6.60 -27.63 5.34
CA PRO A 179 5.60 -28.11 4.40
C PRO A 179 4.90 -26.95 3.69
N VAL A 180 4.70 -27.11 2.40
CA VAL A 180 3.92 -26.17 1.59
C VAL A 180 2.50 -26.08 2.12
N THR A 181 1.95 -24.87 2.27
CA THR A 181 0.56 -24.69 2.67
C THR A 181 -0.36 -25.21 1.57
N PRO A 182 -1.19 -26.26 1.83
CA PRO A 182 -1.98 -26.89 0.77
C PRO A 182 -3.01 -25.94 0.16
N LEU A 183 -3.31 -26.10 -1.15
CA LEU A 183 -4.32 -25.27 -1.83
C LEU A 183 -5.69 -25.37 -1.15
N ALA A 184 -6.07 -26.53 -0.61
CA ALA A 184 -7.33 -26.69 0.13
C ALA A 184 -7.39 -25.78 1.38
N VAL A 185 -6.25 -25.57 2.06
CA VAL A 185 -6.13 -24.65 3.19
C VAL A 185 -6.17 -23.20 2.70
N LEU A 186 -5.43 -22.86 1.63
CA LEU A 186 -5.41 -21.50 1.07
C LEU A 186 -6.80 -21.06 0.57
N THR A 187 -7.60 -21.97 0.03
CA THR A 187 -8.96 -21.65 -0.48
C THR A 187 -10.02 -21.58 0.61
N ASN A 188 -9.76 -22.15 1.79
CA ASN A 188 -10.67 -22.13 2.94
C ASN A 188 -9.87 -21.87 4.23
N ALA A 189 -9.27 -20.70 4.33
CA ALA A 189 -8.28 -20.40 5.35
C ALA A 189 -8.86 -20.10 6.75
N ARG A 190 -10.17 -19.92 6.92
CA ARG A 190 -10.76 -19.45 8.18
C ARG A 190 -10.39 -20.31 9.41
N ALA A 191 -10.51 -21.63 9.29
CA ALA A 191 -10.15 -22.55 10.38
C ALA A 191 -8.63 -22.53 10.66
N PHE A 192 -7.82 -22.40 9.61
CA PHE A 192 -6.38 -22.32 9.73
C PHE A 192 -5.93 -21.00 10.37
N LEU A 193 -6.52 -19.86 9.99
CA LEU A 193 -6.24 -18.56 10.59
C LEU A 193 -6.43 -18.58 12.10
N ALA A 194 -7.48 -19.21 12.59
CA ALA A 194 -7.76 -19.32 14.02
C ALA A 194 -6.68 -20.08 14.82
N THR A 195 -5.79 -20.82 14.15
CA THR A 195 -4.65 -21.53 14.79
C THR A 195 -3.37 -20.72 14.82
N LEU A 196 -3.30 -19.60 14.09
CA LEU A 196 -2.07 -18.80 13.96
C LEU A 196 -1.90 -17.85 15.16
N PRO A 197 -0.66 -17.58 15.62
CA PRO A 197 -0.41 -16.68 16.74
C PRO A 197 -0.40 -15.19 16.28
N ILE A 198 -1.52 -14.71 15.76
CA ILE A 198 -1.75 -13.37 15.21
C ILE A 198 -2.87 -12.62 15.95
N ASP A 199 -3.13 -11.38 15.63
CA ASP A 199 -4.19 -10.57 16.25
C ASP A 199 -5.58 -10.95 15.70
N HIS A 200 -6.34 -11.74 16.44
CA HIS A 200 -7.70 -12.14 16.10
C HIS A 200 -8.76 -11.06 16.41
N SER A 201 -8.38 -9.98 17.12
CA SER A 201 -9.28 -8.85 17.38
C SER A 201 -9.49 -7.95 16.15
N VAL A 202 -8.71 -8.16 15.08
CA VAL A 202 -8.86 -7.50 13.78
C VAL A 202 -9.37 -8.54 12.76
N PRO A 203 -10.70 -8.74 12.68
CA PRO A 203 -11.30 -9.83 11.92
C PRO A 203 -11.15 -9.63 10.40
N VAL A 204 -11.34 -10.71 9.66
CA VAL A 204 -11.47 -10.73 8.20
C VAL A 204 -12.58 -9.77 7.74
N VAL A 205 -12.40 -9.18 6.58
CA VAL A 205 -13.38 -8.30 5.91
C VAL A 205 -13.83 -8.90 4.57
N ASP A 206 -14.95 -8.39 4.01
CA ASP A 206 -15.54 -8.91 2.77
C ASP A 206 -14.71 -8.59 1.49
N ILE A 207 -13.63 -7.83 1.63
CA ILE A 207 -12.75 -7.52 0.51
C ILE A 207 -11.78 -8.68 0.31
N ARG A 208 -12.02 -9.46 -0.75
CA ARG A 208 -11.13 -10.57 -1.14
C ARG A 208 -9.81 -10.03 -1.69
N GLY A 209 -8.70 -10.62 -1.26
CA GLY A 209 -7.36 -10.36 -1.80
C GLY A 209 -7.10 -11.06 -3.13
N GLY A 210 -5.87 -10.92 -3.62
CA GLY A 210 -5.36 -11.62 -4.80
C GLY A 210 -5.55 -10.91 -6.14
N PRO A 211 -4.77 -11.32 -7.16
CA PRO A 211 -4.77 -10.70 -8.49
C PRO A 211 -6.12 -10.78 -9.20
N VAL A 212 -6.87 -11.87 -9.04
CA VAL A 212 -8.20 -12.05 -9.67
C VAL A 212 -9.17 -10.97 -9.20
N ALA A 213 -9.24 -10.74 -7.88
CA ALA A 213 -10.07 -9.69 -7.29
C ALA A 213 -9.58 -8.29 -7.66
N ALA A 214 -8.26 -8.08 -7.73
CA ALA A 214 -7.66 -6.83 -8.15
C ALA A 214 -8.09 -6.43 -9.57
N HIS A 215 -7.97 -7.34 -10.53
CA HIS A 215 -8.37 -7.08 -11.92
C HIS A 215 -9.90 -6.89 -12.06
N THR A 216 -10.70 -7.59 -11.28
CA THR A 216 -12.15 -7.37 -11.24
C THR A 216 -12.49 -5.97 -10.72
N THR A 217 -11.79 -5.52 -9.67
CA THR A 217 -11.94 -4.17 -9.12
C THR A 217 -11.50 -3.10 -10.11
N LEU A 218 -10.38 -3.32 -10.83
CA LEU A 218 -9.91 -2.41 -11.87
C LEU A 218 -10.94 -2.29 -13.01
N ARG A 219 -11.45 -3.39 -13.53
CA ARG A 219 -12.49 -3.38 -14.58
C ARG A 219 -13.73 -2.59 -14.13
N ARG A 220 -14.24 -2.89 -12.91
CA ARG A 220 -15.37 -2.16 -12.33
C ARG A 220 -15.12 -0.66 -12.22
N PHE A 221 -13.91 -0.26 -11.86
CA PHE A 221 -13.53 1.15 -11.81
C PHE A 221 -13.56 1.80 -13.19
N ILE A 222 -12.93 1.19 -14.19
CA ILE A 222 -12.89 1.70 -15.56
C ILE A 222 -14.30 1.83 -16.13
N ASP A 223 -15.12 0.78 -16.01
CA ASP A 223 -16.43 0.71 -16.66
C ASP A 223 -17.48 1.64 -16.03
N HIS A 224 -17.40 1.88 -14.71
CA HIS A 224 -18.51 2.53 -13.98
C HIS A 224 -18.14 3.78 -13.21
N ARG A 225 -16.86 4.05 -12.93
CA ARG A 225 -16.43 5.13 -12.02
C ARG A 225 -15.48 6.13 -12.63
N LEU A 226 -14.58 5.72 -13.52
CA LEU A 226 -13.56 6.58 -14.10
C LEU A 226 -14.17 7.80 -14.78
N ALA A 227 -15.23 7.63 -15.57
CA ALA A 227 -15.90 8.71 -16.31
C ALA A 227 -16.50 9.83 -15.43
N ARG A 228 -16.64 9.59 -14.12
CA ARG A 228 -17.19 10.55 -13.13
C ARG A 228 -16.23 10.80 -11.97
N TYR A 229 -14.96 10.45 -12.12
CA TYR A 229 -14.00 10.44 -11.03
C TYR A 229 -13.83 11.81 -10.37
N VAL A 230 -13.72 12.89 -11.15
CA VAL A 230 -13.57 14.28 -10.63
C VAL A 230 -14.77 14.67 -9.76
N ASP A 231 -15.97 14.33 -10.19
CA ASP A 231 -17.21 14.73 -9.51
C ASP A 231 -17.54 13.87 -8.28
N ASP A 232 -17.04 12.62 -8.25
CA ASP A 232 -17.50 11.62 -7.31
C ASP A 232 -16.45 11.21 -6.27
N HIS A 233 -15.15 11.21 -6.61
CA HIS A 233 -14.10 10.62 -5.78
C HIS A 233 -13.96 11.23 -4.37
N SER A 234 -14.41 12.46 -4.17
CA SER A 234 -14.37 13.15 -2.87
C SER A 234 -15.64 12.94 -2.04
N HIS A 235 -16.69 12.37 -2.60
CA HIS A 235 -18.00 12.24 -1.97
C HIS A 235 -18.26 10.81 -1.47
N PRO A 236 -18.34 10.56 -0.15
CA PRO A 236 -18.54 9.21 0.39
C PRO A 236 -19.76 8.48 -0.18
N ASP A 237 -20.88 9.20 -0.39
CA ASP A 237 -22.12 8.61 -0.92
C ASP A 237 -22.05 8.25 -2.42
N ALA A 238 -21.05 8.76 -3.14
CA ALA A 238 -20.93 8.55 -4.59
C ALA A 238 -20.17 7.28 -4.98
N GLU A 239 -19.42 6.69 -4.04
CA GLU A 239 -18.59 5.50 -4.29
C GLU A 239 -17.61 5.66 -5.46
N GLY A 240 -17.13 6.90 -5.72
CA GLY A 240 -16.32 7.26 -6.89
C GLY A 240 -14.85 6.83 -6.82
N THR A 241 -14.38 6.21 -5.74
CA THR A 241 -12.99 5.77 -5.60
C THR A 241 -12.71 4.48 -6.37
N SER A 242 -11.45 4.24 -6.74
CA SER A 242 -11.07 3.03 -7.48
C SER A 242 -11.19 1.73 -6.68
N GLY A 243 -10.98 1.79 -5.36
CA GLY A 243 -10.87 0.61 -4.50
C GLY A 243 -9.57 -0.19 -4.66
N LEU A 244 -8.58 0.34 -5.40
CA LEU A 244 -7.35 -0.39 -5.76
C LEU A 244 -6.23 -0.31 -4.72
N SER A 245 -6.31 0.60 -3.73
CA SER A 245 -5.21 0.82 -2.79
C SER A 245 -4.76 -0.42 -2.01
N PRO A 246 -5.63 -1.34 -1.54
CA PRO A 246 -5.20 -2.58 -0.91
C PRO A 246 -4.41 -3.49 -1.86
N TYR A 247 -4.89 -3.63 -3.09
CA TYR A 247 -4.26 -4.48 -4.10
C TYR A 247 -2.90 -3.94 -4.57
N LEU A 248 -2.77 -2.62 -4.71
CA LEU A 248 -1.50 -1.95 -4.99
C LEU A 248 -0.53 -2.07 -3.81
N HIS A 249 -1.03 -2.06 -2.56
CA HIS A 249 -0.21 -2.23 -1.37
C HIS A 249 0.38 -3.64 -1.28
N PHE A 250 -0.44 -4.66 -1.42
CA PHE A 250 -0.01 -6.06 -1.34
C PHE A 250 0.62 -6.58 -2.65
N GLY A 251 0.70 -5.73 -3.68
CA GLY A 251 1.31 -6.05 -4.96
C GLY A 251 0.51 -7.02 -5.82
N HIS A 252 -0.77 -7.20 -5.55
CA HIS A 252 -1.68 -8.05 -6.33
C HIS A 252 -1.98 -7.49 -7.73
N ILE A 253 -1.71 -6.21 -7.95
CA ILE A 253 -1.77 -5.54 -9.26
C ILE A 253 -0.63 -4.52 -9.37
N ALA A 254 -0.11 -4.31 -10.56
CA ALA A 254 0.91 -3.31 -10.83
C ALA A 254 0.29 -1.94 -11.12
N SER A 255 0.99 -0.86 -10.76
CA SER A 255 0.64 0.49 -11.22
C SER A 255 0.70 0.61 -12.74
N HIS A 256 1.56 -0.15 -13.41
CA HIS A 256 1.63 -0.26 -14.87
C HIS A 256 0.33 -0.80 -15.48
N GLU A 257 -0.21 -1.90 -14.95
CA GLU A 257 -1.49 -2.49 -15.41
C GLU A 257 -2.66 -1.52 -15.21
N VAL A 258 -2.68 -0.82 -14.07
CA VAL A 258 -3.72 0.20 -13.80
C VAL A 258 -3.58 1.39 -14.76
N PHE A 259 -2.36 1.86 -15.02
CA PHE A 259 -2.07 2.91 -15.98
C PHE A 259 -2.53 2.51 -17.38
N ASP A 260 -2.12 1.33 -17.86
CA ASP A 260 -2.46 0.83 -19.19
C ASP A 260 -3.97 0.68 -19.39
N ALA A 261 -4.69 0.20 -18.39
CA ALA A 261 -6.14 0.07 -18.44
C ALA A 261 -6.83 1.44 -18.57
N VAL A 262 -6.40 2.44 -17.80
CA VAL A 262 -6.91 3.81 -17.87
C VAL A 262 -6.61 4.42 -19.25
N MET A 263 -5.37 4.31 -19.71
CA MET A 263 -4.93 4.91 -20.97
C MET A 263 -5.52 4.21 -22.20
N THR A 264 -5.79 2.93 -22.10
CA THR A 264 -6.53 2.18 -23.15
C THR A 264 -7.97 2.67 -23.24
N ALA A 265 -8.65 2.86 -22.11
CA ALA A 265 -10.02 3.42 -22.09
C ALA A 265 -10.08 4.83 -22.70
N GLU A 266 -9.05 5.64 -22.52
CA GLU A 266 -8.89 6.98 -23.09
C GLU A 266 -8.43 6.97 -24.59
N LYS A 267 -8.18 5.81 -25.19
CA LYS A 267 -7.57 5.70 -26.53
C LYS A 267 -6.33 6.60 -26.63
N TRP A 268 -5.50 6.55 -25.58
CA TRP A 268 -4.35 7.42 -25.41
C TRP A 268 -3.09 6.86 -26.09
N THR A 269 -2.21 7.74 -26.49
CA THR A 269 -0.86 7.40 -26.94
C THR A 269 0.14 8.41 -26.36
N SER A 270 1.39 8.02 -26.20
CA SER A 270 2.45 8.89 -25.67
C SER A 270 2.70 10.18 -26.47
N ARG A 271 2.22 10.24 -27.72
CA ARG A 271 2.25 11.46 -28.56
C ARG A 271 1.37 12.59 -28.00
N LYS A 272 0.35 12.26 -27.19
CA LYS A 272 -0.56 13.22 -26.56
C LYS A 272 0.08 13.94 -25.34
N LEU A 273 1.21 13.44 -24.83
CA LEU A 273 1.89 14.09 -23.71
C LEU A 273 2.27 15.54 -24.03
N GLY A 274 1.89 16.43 -23.14
CA GLY A 274 2.25 17.84 -23.23
C GLY A 274 3.77 18.08 -23.15
N PRO A 275 4.25 19.21 -23.63
CA PRO A 275 5.68 19.57 -23.53
C PRO A 275 6.05 20.01 -22.12
N GLY A 276 7.28 19.67 -21.72
CA GLY A 276 7.95 20.33 -20.60
C GLY A 276 7.73 19.71 -19.22
N LYS A 277 8.37 20.35 -18.23
CA LYS A 277 8.48 19.94 -16.83
C LYS A 277 7.77 20.94 -15.92
N LYS A 278 6.51 21.28 -16.19
CA LYS A 278 5.84 22.40 -15.51
C LYS A 278 5.17 22.03 -14.18
N GLY A 279 5.10 20.74 -13.84
CA GLY A 279 4.44 20.25 -12.62
C GLY A 279 2.93 20.52 -12.58
N GLN A 280 2.30 20.80 -13.72
CA GLN A 280 0.87 21.06 -13.85
C GLN A 280 0.05 19.81 -13.62
N ARG A 281 -1.11 19.96 -13.01
CA ARG A 281 -2.01 18.82 -12.71
C ARG A 281 -2.84 18.40 -13.91
N GLU A 282 -3.23 19.35 -14.75
CA GLU A 282 -4.18 19.18 -15.85
C GLU A 282 -3.53 19.50 -17.16
N GLY A 283 -3.96 18.81 -18.22
CA GLY A 283 -3.57 19.07 -19.60
C GLY A 283 -2.19 18.57 -20.01
N TRP A 284 -1.44 17.92 -19.08
CA TRP A 284 -0.13 17.38 -19.44
C TRP A 284 -0.21 15.99 -20.07
N TRP A 285 -1.15 15.17 -19.58
CA TRP A 285 -1.34 13.83 -20.13
C TRP A 285 -2.04 13.83 -21.48
N GLY A 286 -2.82 14.87 -21.79
CA GLY A 286 -3.67 14.92 -22.98
C GLY A 286 -4.75 13.84 -22.96
N ALA A 287 -5.26 13.53 -21.79
CA ALA A 287 -6.36 12.62 -21.49
C ALA A 287 -7.55 13.41 -20.93
N SER A 288 -8.66 12.73 -20.60
CA SER A 288 -9.78 13.39 -19.93
C SER A 288 -9.40 13.90 -18.54
N ALA A 289 -10.09 14.94 -18.05
CA ALA A 289 -9.89 15.48 -16.71
C ALA A 289 -10.03 14.37 -15.62
N ASN A 290 -10.94 13.42 -15.83
CA ASN A 290 -11.12 12.29 -14.92
C ASN A 290 -9.91 11.36 -14.88
N ALA A 291 -9.37 11.00 -16.03
CA ALA A 291 -8.16 10.18 -16.12
C ALA A 291 -6.94 10.91 -15.55
N GLU A 292 -6.75 12.19 -15.88
CA GLU A 292 -5.63 13.00 -15.36
C GLU A 292 -5.69 13.14 -13.83
N ALA A 293 -6.87 13.37 -13.26
CA ALA A 293 -7.06 13.44 -11.82
C ALA A 293 -6.78 12.11 -11.13
N PHE A 294 -7.17 10.98 -11.72
CA PHE A 294 -6.86 9.65 -11.19
C PHE A 294 -5.37 9.33 -11.30
N LEU A 295 -4.73 9.63 -12.42
CA LEU A 295 -3.29 9.42 -12.61
C LEU A 295 -2.43 10.26 -11.66
N ASP A 296 -2.89 11.48 -11.31
CA ASP A 296 -2.22 12.27 -10.27
C ASP A 296 -2.22 11.56 -8.90
N GLN A 297 -3.29 10.82 -8.56
CA GLN A 297 -3.33 9.99 -7.35
C GLN A 297 -2.45 8.74 -7.48
N LEU A 298 -2.56 8.03 -8.60
CA LEU A 298 -1.85 6.77 -8.84
C LEU A 298 -0.33 6.96 -8.89
N ILE A 299 0.13 8.02 -9.58
CA ILE A 299 1.56 8.24 -9.84
C ILE A 299 2.10 9.31 -8.88
N THR A 300 1.61 10.57 -8.96
CA THR A 300 2.23 11.66 -8.19
C THR A 300 2.16 11.42 -6.69
N TRP A 301 0.94 11.26 -6.16
CA TRP A 301 0.75 11.15 -4.71
C TRP A 301 1.23 9.82 -4.13
N ARG A 302 1.07 8.73 -4.88
CA ARG A 302 1.56 7.43 -4.43
C ARG A 302 3.09 7.37 -4.49
N GLU A 303 3.70 7.74 -5.61
CA GLU A 303 5.13 7.49 -5.83
C GLU A 303 6.03 8.51 -5.13
N VAL A 304 5.56 9.72 -4.81
CA VAL A 304 6.31 10.62 -3.91
C VAL A 304 6.50 10.00 -2.52
N GLY A 305 5.57 9.16 -2.07
CA GLY A 305 5.73 8.39 -0.84
C GLY A 305 6.83 7.33 -0.95
N PHE A 306 6.90 6.62 -2.06
CA PHE A 306 7.97 5.66 -2.32
C PHE A 306 9.34 6.33 -2.39
N ASN A 307 9.45 7.47 -3.08
CA ASN A 307 10.66 8.29 -3.10
C ASN A 307 11.10 8.70 -1.68
N MET A 308 10.15 9.18 -0.84
CA MET A 308 10.44 9.55 0.54
C MET A 308 10.98 8.37 1.36
N CYS A 309 10.29 7.22 1.33
CA CYS A 309 10.71 6.06 2.11
C CYS A 309 12.05 5.48 1.63
N ALA A 310 12.30 5.49 0.33
CA ALA A 310 13.55 4.99 -0.24
C ALA A 310 14.76 5.84 0.12
N LEU A 311 14.60 7.17 0.17
CA LEU A 311 15.70 8.11 0.41
C LEU A 311 15.81 8.54 1.87
N ARG A 312 14.79 8.25 2.70
CA ARG A 312 14.80 8.49 4.15
C ARG A 312 14.38 7.26 4.93
N PRO A 313 15.05 6.12 4.78
CA PRO A 313 14.63 4.84 5.36
C PRO A 313 14.60 4.85 6.90
N ASP A 314 15.38 5.71 7.54
CA ASP A 314 15.54 5.73 8.99
C ASP A 314 14.50 6.60 9.72
N ASP A 315 13.84 7.55 9.00
CA ASP A 315 12.97 8.52 9.66
C ASP A 315 11.70 8.91 8.87
N TYR A 316 11.38 8.26 7.73
CA TYR A 316 10.22 8.62 6.92
C TYR A 316 8.88 8.61 7.71
N ASP A 317 8.80 7.84 8.78
CA ASP A 317 7.64 7.67 9.68
C ASP A 317 7.76 8.47 10.99
N GLN A 318 8.79 9.32 11.12
CA GLN A 318 9.04 10.10 12.32
C GLN A 318 8.66 11.58 12.15
N TYR A 319 8.35 12.24 13.26
CA TYR A 319 8.05 13.68 13.31
C TYR A 319 9.22 14.52 12.77
N SER A 320 10.47 14.11 13.04
CA SER A 320 11.70 14.77 12.57
C SER A 320 11.80 14.91 11.05
N SER A 321 11.10 14.05 10.29
CA SER A 321 11.10 14.06 8.83
C SER A 321 10.16 15.08 8.20
N LEU A 322 9.33 15.77 9.00
CA LEU A 322 8.48 16.85 8.52
C LEU A 322 9.31 18.07 8.07
N PRO A 323 8.79 18.87 7.12
CA PRO A 323 9.43 20.13 6.74
C PRO A 323 9.66 21.04 7.95
N ALA A 324 10.78 21.77 7.97
CA ALA A 324 11.15 22.64 9.09
C ALA A 324 10.06 23.66 9.45
N TRP A 325 9.39 24.26 8.44
CA TRP A 325 8.29 25.19 8.66
C TRP A 325 7.10 24.55 9.39
N ALA A 326 6.80 23.27 9.06
CA ALA A 326 5.68 22.54 9.67
C ALA A 326 5.99 22.20 11.13
N ARG A 327 7.20 21.73 11.42
CA ARG A 327 7.66 21.50 12.80
C ARG A 327 7.63 22.78 13.62
N ALA A 328 8.23 23.85 13.10
CA ALA A 328 8.29 25.12 13.81
C ALA A 328 6.91 25.64 14.23
N THR A 329 5.91 25.58 13.33
CA THR A 329 4.56 26.02 13.69
C THR A 329 3.85 25.04 14.65
N LEU A 330 4.01 23.72 14.49
CA LEU A 330 3.42 22.73 15.40
C LEU A 330 4.04 22.78 16.80
N ASP A 331 5.38 22.95 16.89
CA ASP A 331 6.09 23.08 18.16
C ASP A 331 5.64 24.35 18.93
N ALA A 332 5.50 25.48 18.22
CA ALA A 332 5.00 26.73 18.78
C ALA A 332 3.57 26.62 19.33
N HIS A 333 2.72 25.79 18.70
CA HIS A 333 1.33 25.59 19.09
C HIS A 333 1.08 24.34 19.97
N THR A 334 2.13 23.61 20.35
CA THR A 334 2.00 22.47 21.28
C THR A 334 1.44 22.86 22.64
N PRO A 335 1.75 24.03 23.24
CA PRO A 335 1.18 24.47 24.51
C PRO A 335 -0.28 24.93 24.43
N ASP A 336 -0.84 25.10 23.23
CA ASP A 336 -2.20 25.60 23.08
C ASP A 336 -3.22 24.70 23.80
N PRO A 337 -4.23 25.29 24.46
CA PRO A 337 -5.24 24.53 25.17
C PRO A 337 -6.10 23.71 24.20
N ARG A 338 -6.38 22.46 24.59
CA ARG A 338 -7.25 21.55 23.84
C ARG A 338 -8.56 21.35 24.57
N THR A 339 -9.67 21.58 23.88
CA THR A 339 -11.00 21.37 24.45
C THR A 339 -11.27 19.89 24.78
N TYR A 340 -10.72 19.00 23.94
CA TYR A 340 -10.83 17.56 24.11
C TYR A 340 -9.47 16.90 23.96
N ILE A 341 -9.22 15.89 24.77
CA ILE A 341 -8.07 14.99 24.63
C ILE A 341 -8.60 13.56 24.74
N TYR A 342 -8.25 12.72 23.77
CA TYR A 342 -8.65 11.31 23.77
C TYR A 342 -7.45 10.39 23.84
N SER A 343 -7.62 9.28 24.54
CA SER A 343 -6.64 8.19 24.54
C SER A 343 -6.69 7.44 23.21
N ARG A 344 -5.61 6.72 22.89
CA ARG A 344 -5.56 5.85 21.70
C ARG A 344 -6.71 4.84 21.70
N ASP A 345 -7.07 4.32 22.85
CA ASP A 345 -8.16 3.36 23.01
C ASP A 345 -9.52 3.96 22.65
N GLN A 346 -9.77 5.20 23.06
CA GLN A 346 -10.98 5.94 22.66
C GLN A 346 -11.02 6.19 21.13
N PHE A 347 -9.88 6.47 20.51
CA PHE A 347 -9.78 6.56 19.04
C PHE A 347 -10.08 5.21 18.38
N ILE A 348 -9.48 4.10 18.85
CA ILE A 348 -9.73 2.77 18.33
C ILE A 348 -11.23 2.42 18.37
N HIS A 349 -11.91 2.72 19.45
CA HIS A 349 -13.32 2.37 19.67
C HIS A 349 -14.31 3.40 19.11
N ALA A 350 -13.84 4.42 18.38
CA ALA A 350 -14.68 5.51 17.84
C ALA A 350 -15.52 6.20 18.93
N ALA A 351 -14.92 6.41 20.11
CA ALA A 351 -15.55 6.98 21.30
C ALA A 351 -15.20 8.46 21.50
N THR A 352 -15.25 9.27 20.42
CA THR A 352 -15.10 10.72 20.49
C THR A 352 -16.46 11.41 20.46
N HIS A 353 -16.48 12.73 20.69
CA HIS A 353 -17.71 13.52 20.55
C HIS A 353 -18.11 13.78 19.08
N ASP A 354 -17.20 13.56 18.12
CA ASP A 354 -17.40 13.94 16.72
C ASP A 354 -17.99 12.76 15.92
N ARG A 355 -19.25 12.91 15.52
CA ARG A 355 -19.98 11.89 14.76
C ARG A 355 -19.32 11.55 13.41
N VAL A 356 -18.73 12.53 12.72
CA VAL A 356 -18.10 12.33 11.40
C VAL A 356 -16.82 11.53 11.57
N TRP A 357 -16.02 11.89 12.56
CA TRP A 357 -14.79 11.19 12.89
C TRP A 357 -15.06 9.74 13.31
N ASN A 358 -16.03 9.56 14.21
CA ASN A 358 -16.44 8.23 14.67
C ASN A 358 -16.95 7.35 13.51
N ALA A 359 -17.70 7.94 12.56
CA ALA A 359 -18.15 7.24 11.36
C ALA A 359 -16.98 6.75 10.51
N ALA A 360 -15.96 7.59 10.29
CA ALA A 360 -14.76 7.22 9.53
C ALA A 360 -13.95 6.12 10.23
N GLN A 361 -13.85 6.16 11.55
CA GLN A 361 -13.17 5.13 12.34
C GLN A 361 -13.93 3.80 12.33
N ARG A 362 -15.27 3.83 12.38
CA ARG A 362 -16.11 2.63 12.28
C ARG A 362 -16.01 1.99 10.89
N GLU A 363 -16.06 2.78 9.82
CA GLU A 363 -15.80 2.27 8.47
C GLU A 363 -14.45 1.56 8.41
N LEU A 364 -13.38 2.21 8.88
CA LEU A 364 -12.04 1.64 8.90
C LEU A 364 -11.98 0.32 9.67
N ALA A 365 -12.53 0.29 10.87
CA ALA A 365 -12.52 -0.90 11.72
C ALA A 365 -13.34 -2.06 11.12
N ALA A 366 -14.47 -1.77 10.49
CA ALA A 366 -15.38 -2.77 9.95
C ALA A 366 -14.94 -3.29 8.56
N THR A 367 -14.40 -2.42 7.69
CA THR A 367 -14.15 -2.76 6.27
C THR A 367 -12.68 -2.87 5.90
N GLY A 368 -11.76 -2.40 6.75
CA GLY A 368 -10.35 -2.30 6.40
C GLY A 368 -10.02 -1.19 5.42
N THR A 369 -10.97 -0.32 5.12
CA THR A 369 -10.81 0.85 4.25
C THR A 369 -11.33 2.12 4.92
N CYS A 370 -10.88 3.27 4.45
CA CYS A 370 -11.39 4.56 4.88
C CYS A 370 -11.42 5.49 3.68
N HIS A 371 -12.56 6.15 3.46
CA HIS A 371 -12.69 7.08 2.35
C HIS A 371 -11.61 8.16 2.37
N ASN A 372 -10.91 8.40 1.24
CA ASN A 372 -9.70 9.24 1.20
C ASN A 372 -9.91 10.65 1.78
N TYR A 373 -11.02 11.32 1.45
CA TYR A 373 -11.29 12.66 2.00
C TYR A 373 -11.51 12.60 3.51
N LEU A 374 -12.22 11.58 3.99
CA LEU A 374 -12.46 11.40 5.43
C LEU A 374 -11.19 11.01 6.17
N ARG A 375 -10.28 10.27 5.55
CA ARG A 375 -8.95 9.96 6.12
C ARG A 375 -8.15 11.24 6.41
N MET A 376 -8.26 12.27 5.56
CA MET A 376 -7.64 13.57 5.82
C MET A 376 -8.25 14.27 7.04
N VAL A 377 -9.58 14.33 7.12
CA VAL A 377 -10.29 14.91 8.30
C VAL A 377 -9.97 14.11 9.56
N TRP A 378 -9.99 12.80 9.47
CA TRP A 378 -9.66 11.86 10.54
C TRP A 378 -8.28 12.17 11.16
N GLY A 379 -7.25 12.32 10.35
CA GLY A 379 -5.90 12.64 10.82
C GLY A 379 -5.81 14.05 11.41
N LYS A 380 -6.44 15.06 10.81
CA LYS A 380 -6.50 16.43 11.34
C LYS A 380 -7.15 16.48 12.74
N LYS A 381 -8.19 15.69 12.96
CA LYS A 381 -8.86 15.63 14.26
C LYS A 381 -8.04 14.88 15.31
N ILE A 382 -7.24 13.90 14.93
CA ILE A 382 -6.27 13.29 15.85
C ILE A 382 -5.23 14.33 16.30
N LEU A 383 -4.70 15.16 15.39
CA LEU A 383 -3.82 16.27 15.77
C LEU A 383 -4.50 17.23 16.75
N GLU A 384 -5.77 17.56 16.51
CA GLU A 384 -6.54 18.47 17.37
C GLU A 384 -6.74 17.91 18.79
N TRP A 385 -6.84 16.59 18.95
CA TRP A 385 -7.27 15.93 20.19
C TRP A 385 -6.19 15.08 20.89
N THR A 386 -4.95 15.19 20.49
CA THR A 386 -3.78 14.59 21.17
C THR A 386 -2.94 15.69 21.82
N ARG A 387 -2.10 15.33 22.80
CA ARG A 387 -1.29 16.28 23.57
C ARG A 387 -0.18 16.93 22.77
N SER A 388 0.37 16.20 21.77
CA SER A 388 1.45 16.69 20.91
C SER A 388 1.31 16.17 19.48
N PRO A 389 1.99 16.83 18.51
CA PRO A 389 2.05 16.36 17.12
C PRO A 389 2.69 14.96 16.97
N GLU A 390 3.64 14.60 17.83
CA GLU A 390 4.27 13.28 17.85
C GLU A 390 3.26 12.21 18.30
N GLU A 391 2.50 12.47 19.38
CA GLU A 391 1.43 11.58 19.83
C GLU A 391 0.36 11.42 18.75
N ALA A 392 0.07 12.49 18.00
CA ALA A 392 -0.84 12.44 16.85
C ALA A 392 -0.32 11.50 15.76
N LEU A 393 0.95 11.64 15.37
CA LEU A 393 1.58 10.81 14.34
C LEU A 393 1.61 9.35 14.77
N ASP A 394 2.02 9.05 15.99
CA ASP A 394 2.06 7.69 16.53
C ASP A 394 0.68 7.05 16.58
N THR A 395 -0.34 7.83 16.94
CA THR A 395 -1.73 7.36 16.96
C THR A 395 -2.24 7.07 15.55
N MET A 396 -1.98 7.94 14.57
CA MET A 396 -2.35 7.72 13.18
C MET A 396 -1.67 6.48 12.59
N ILE A 397 -0.38 6.30 12.86
CA ILE A 397 0.39 5.12 12.41
C ILE A 397 -0.17 3.85 13.04
N GLU A 398 -0.40 3.82 14.34
CA GLU A 398 -0.89 2.64 15.04
C GLU A 398 -2.27 2.22 14.54
N VAL A 399 -3.23 3.14 14.54
CA VAL A 399 -4.62 2.83 14.21
C VAL A 399 -4.76 2.45 12.73
N MET A 400 -4.18 3.24 11.83
CA MET A 400 -4.32 2.98 10.40
C MET A 400 -3.57 1.73 9.96
N ASN A 401 -2.34 1.50 10.46
CA ASN A 401 -1.57 0.30 10.11
C ASN A 401 -2.17 -1.00 10.65
N ARG A 402 -2.87 -0.93 11.77
CA ARG A 402 -3.56 -2.08 12.37
C ARG A 402 -4.82 -2.46 11.60
N TYR A 403 -5.64 -1.48 11.20
CA TYR A 403 -6.98 -1.75 10.66
C TYR A 403 -7.06 -1.64 9.14
N ALA A 404 -6.29 -0.75 8.48
CA ALA A 404 -6.39 -0.55 7.05
C ALA A 404 -5.67 -1.66 6.26
N LEU A 405 -6.33 -2.20 5.24
CA LEU A 405 -5.70 -3.11 4.28
C LEU A 405 -4.52 -2.43 3.56
N ASP A 406 -4.63 -1.15 3.23
CA ASP A 406 -3.57 -0.34 2.61
C ASP A 406 -2.65 0.39 3.61
N GLY A 407 -2.73 0.08 4.89
CA GLY A 407 -1.77 0.54 5.90
C GLY A 407 -0.35 0.05 5.61
N ARG A 408 0.67 0.59 6.33
CA ARG A 408 2.09 0.17 6.18
C ARG A 408 2.70 0.47 4.80
N ASN A 409 1.95 1.13 3.93
CA ASN A 409 2.38 1.51 2.58
C ASN A 409 3.11 2.87 2.61
N PRO A 410 4.12 3.12 1.78
CA PRO A 410 4.73 4.45 1.63
C PRO A 410 3.73 5.59 1.44
N ASN A 411 2.67 5.37 0.65
CA ASN A 411 1.61 6.34 0.47
C ASN A 411 0.81 6.62 1.76
N SER A 412 0.64 5.61 2.64
CA SER A 412 -0.04 5.78 3.92
C SER A 412 0.79 6.64 4.87
N TYR A 413 2.11 6.39 4.98
CA TYR A 413 3.02 7.27 5.75
C TYR A 413 3.05 8.69 5.19
N SER A 414 2.98 8.86 3.87
CA SER A 414 2.81 10.17 3.24
C SER A 414 1.52 10.84 3.70
N GLY A 415 0.43 10.12 3.78
CA GLY A 415 -0.87 10.59 4.25
C GLY A 415 -0.84 11.04 5.71
N TYR A 416 -0.23 10.25 6.62
CA TYR A 416 -0.11 10.63 8.04
C TYR A 416 0.70 11.92 8.19
N CYS A 417 1.86 11.99 7.54
CA CYS A 417 2.70 13.17 7.59
C CYS A 417 2.12 14.37 6.83
N TRP A 418 1.28 14.14 5.79
CA TRP A 418 0.55 15.22 5.14
C TRP A 418 -0.41 15.93 6.11
N THR A 419 -1.02 15.21 7.02
CA THR A 419 -1.87 15.84 8.05
C THR A 419 -1.10 16.82 8.93
N LEU A 420 0.21 16.62 9.05
CA LEU A 420 1.15 17.44 9.81
C LEU A 420 1.97 18.42 8.93
N GLY A 421 1.62 18.56 7.63
CA GLY A 421 2.21 19.55 6.73
C GLY A 421 3.20 19.04 5.68
N ARG A 422 3.58 17.74 5.66
CA ARG A 422 4.43 17.20 4.58
C ARG A 422 3.72 17.33 3.24
N TYR A 423 4.44 17.75 2.20
CA TYR A 423 3.95 18.01 0.84
C TYR A 423 2.95 19.16 0.68
N ASP A 424 2.59 19.87 1.76
CA ASP A 424 1.71 21.03 1.73
C ASP A 424 2.52 22.35 1.88
N ARG A 425 1.84 23.44 2.05
CA ARG A 425 2.37 24.79 2.27
C ARG A 425 1.74 25.43 3.50
N PRO A 426 2.30 26.49 4.06
CA PRO A 426 1.64 27.28 5.11
C PRO A 426 0.28 27.83 4.65
N TRP A 427 -0.69 27.83 5.55
CA TRP A 427 -2.06 28.31 5.36
C TRP A 427 -2.41 29.38 6.40
N ALA A 428 -2.73 30.59 5.94
CA ALA A 428 -3.28 31.64 6.80
C ALA A 428 -4.82 31.55 6.88
N PRO A 429 -5.45 32.06 7.94
CA PRO A 429 -4.83 32.56 9.16
C PRO A 429 -4.30 31.43 10.05
N GLU A 430 -3.34 31.77 10.91
CA GLU A 430 -2.86 30.89 11.98
C GLU A 430 -4.00 30.51 12.95
N ARG A 431 -3.98 29.28 13.43
CA ARG A 431 -5.05 28.73 14.29
C ARG A 431 -4.46 28.00 15.51
N PRO A 432 -5.14 28.08 16.66
CA PRO A 432 -4.73 27.27 17.81
C PRO A 432 -4.49 25.80 17.44
N ILE A 433 -3.50 25.16 18.02
CA ILE A 433 -3.06 23.78 17.81
C ILE A 433 -2.45 23.53 16.43
N PHE A 434 -3.02 24.09 15.36
CA PHE A 434 -2.62 23.87 13.97
C PHE A 434 -1.54 24.84 13.48
N GLY A 435 -1.41 26.01 14.12
CA GLY A 435 -0.61 27.10 13.55
C GLY A 435 -1.01 27.38 12.11
N VAL A 436 -0.05 27.33 11.19
CA VAL A 436 -0.29 27.47 9.75
C VAL A 436 -0.46 26.13 9.01
N ILE A 437 -0.66 25.02 9.72
CA ILE A 437 -1.05 23.76 9.09
C ILE A 437 -2.49 23.87 8.56
N ARG A 438 -2.75 23.32 7.39
CA ARG A 438 -4.10 23.28 6.80
C ARG A 438 -5.11 22.71 7.79
N TYR A 439 -6.13 23.49 8.11
CA TYR A 439 -7.24 23.09 8.99
C TYR A 439 -8.38 22.44 8.21
N MET A 440 -9.01 21.42 8.79
CA MET A 440 -10.22 20.79 8.27
C MET A 440 -11.19 20.51 9.43
N SER A 441 -12.47 20.89 9.27
CA SER A 441 -13.51 20.63 10.26
C SER A 441 -14.55 19.63 9.76
N SER A 442 -15.15 18.89 10.67
CA SER A 442 -16.25 17.97 10.40
C SER A 442 -17.48 18.68 9.86
N ASP A 443 -17.86 19.84 10.44
CA ASP A 443 -19.00 20.62 9.99
C ASP A 443 -18.87 21.10 8.54
N ASN A 444 -17.67 21.62 8.17
CA ASN A 444 -17.42 22.01 6.80
C ASN A 444 -17.44 20.81 5.85
N THR A 445 -16.97 19.66 6.32
CA THR A 445 -16.98 18.40 5.56
C THR A 445 -18.40 17.96 5.25
N VAL A 446 -19.30 17.96 6.25
CA VAL A 446 -20.72 17.61 6.07
C VAL A 446 -21.42 18.58 5.11
N ARG A 447 -21.12 19.88 5.20
CA ARG A 447 -21.72 20.88 4.28
C ARG A 447 -21.24 20.73 2.85
N LYS A 448 -19.99 20.34 2.66
CA LYS A 448 -19.35 20.27 1.33
C LYS A 448 -19.62 18.95 0.60
N LEU A 449 -19.73 17.83 1.33
CA LEU A 449 -19.77 16.51 0.74
C LEU A 449 -21.15 15.85 0.76
N ARG A 450 -21.42 15.03 -0.23
CA ARG A 450 -22.55 14.11 -0.23
C ARG A 450 -22.21 12.92 0.69
N MET A 451 -22.77 12.91 1.90
CA MET A 451 -22.45 11.90 2.92
C MET A 451 -23.61 11.53 3.86
N LYS A 452 -24.85 11.77 3.44
CA LYS A 452 -26.05 11.43 4.23
C LYS A 452 -26.19 9.93 4.44
N ARG A 453 -26.05 9.14 3.36
CA ARG A 453 -26.09 7.67 3.39
C ARG A 453 -24.91 7.14 4.22
N TYR A 454 -23.73 7.67 4.01
CA TYR A 454 -22.54 7.33 4.78
C TYR A 454 -22.75 7.50 6.29
N LEU A 455 -23.26 8.65 6.72
CA LEU A 455 -23.55 8.91 8.12
C LEU A 455 -24.72 8.08 8.67
N ALA A 456 -25.69 7.70 7.84
CA ALA A 456 -26.74 6.75 8.24
C ALA A 456 -26.17 5.35 8.50
N THR A 457 -25.18 4.92 7.70
CA THR A 457 -24.53 3.61 7.82
C THR A 457 -23.56 3.56 9.00
N TRP A 458 -22.66 4.55 9.12
CA TRP A 458 -21.50 4.51 10.02
C TRP A 458 -21.63 5.46 11.22
N GLY A 459 -22.54 6.41 11.19
CA GLY A 459 -22.67 7.45 12.21
C GLY A 459 -23.42 7.03 13.48
N GLN A 460 -24.03 5.84 13.52
CA GLN A 460 -24.70 5.30 14.70
C GLN A 460 -23.76 4.42 15.52
N GLU A 461 -23.94 4.39 16.84
CA GLU A 461 -23.21 3.45 17.69
C GLU A 461 -23.66 2.02 17.38
N LYS A 462 -22.82 1.30 16.63
CA LYS A 462 -22.85 -0.16 16.57
C LYS A 462 -21.61 -0.64 17.30
N ALA A 463 -21.74 -1.70 18.11
CA ALA A 463 -20.57 -2.33 18.73
C ALA A 463 -19.56 -2.70 17.63
N LEU A 464 -18.37 -2.10 17.68
CA LEU A 464 -17.31 -2.32 16.68
C LEU A 464 -16.68 -3.71 16.79
N PHE A 465 -16.85 -4.34 17.94
CA PHE A 465 -16.31 -5.64 18.27
C PHE A 465 -17.37 -6.39 19.08
N ALA A 466 -18.30 -7.07 18.40
CA ALA A 466 -19.09 -8.12 19.05
C ALA A 466 -18.16 -9.33 19.21
N GLY A 467 -17.95 -9.75 20.45
CA GLY A 467 -17.00 -10.75 20.93
C GLY A 467 -16.96 -12.09 20.20
#